data_90e84fd4090d79989709d5a279e2d210
#
_entry.id   90e84fd4090d79989709d5a279e2d210
#
_cell.length_a   1.000
_cell.length_b   1.000
_cell.length_c   1.000
_cell.angle_alpha   90.00
_cell.angle_beta   90.00
_cell.angle_gamma   90.00
#
_symmetry.space_group_name_H-M   'P 1'
#
loop_
_entity.id
_entity.type
_entity.pdbx_description
1 polymer ?
#
loop_
_entity_poly.entity_id
_entity_poly.type
_entity_poly.pdbx_seq_one_letter_code
_entity_poly.pdbx_strand_id
1 'polypeptide(L)'
;MAQAKVLNEKEIRKVLLHIASKKHSARNRAMFLLTTNCGMRVGEVAALRICDVLTNDGQIVEEIRLKRDQTKGSVGRTVLLSKKMQEELHHYLSCRFKLKDLTAVTYTDTSRALFCSQKNNMRGFSANTLAQHFHYIYKNANVVGASSHSGRRGFITNLANRGVSVRVLMELSGHKSIAVTQRYIDINPKMLRSAVEML
;
A
#
# COMPACT_ATOMS: atom_id res chain seq x y z
N MET A 1 18.58 -6.46 12.72
CA MET A 1 18.27 -5.95 11.35
C MET A 1 17.98 -4.47 11.45
N ALA A 2 18.61 -3.65 10.59
CA ALA A 2 18.34 -2.22 10.55
C ALA A 2 16.86 -1.96 10.21
N GLN A 3 16.26 -0.96 10.85
CA GLN A 3 14.89 -0.57 10.59
C GLN A 3 14.77 0.02 9.17
N ALA A 4 13.65 -0.27 8.47
CA ALA A 4 13.38 0.31 7.18
C ALA A 4 13.27 1.84 7.26
N LYS A 5 13.82 2.55 6.30
CA LYS A 5 13.76 4.01 6.22
C LYS A 5 12.32 4.52 6.11
N VAL A 6 11.98 5.57 6.82
CA VAL A 6 10.77 6.37 6.60
C VAL A 6 11.04 7.32 5.43
N LEU A 7 10.17 7.29 4.42
CA LEU A 7 10.29 8.19 3.26
C LEU A 7 9.74 9.56 3.60
N ASN A 8 10.50 10.61 3.32
CA ASN A 8 10.00 11.98 3.40
C ASN A 8 9.22 12.36 2.13
N GLU A 9 8.53 13.50 2.14
CA GLU A 9 7.70 13.96 1.02
C GLU A 9 8.49 14.13 -0.30
N LYS A 10 9.73 14.62 -0.22
CA LYS A 10 10.59 14.78 -1.40
C LYS A 10 10.95 13.43 -2.01
N GLU A 11 11.21 12.43 -1.17
CA GLU A 11 11.51 11.06 -1.61
C GLU A 11 10.29 10.36 -2.20
N ILE A 12 9.11 10.51 -1.59
CA ILE A 12 7.85 10.01 -2.14
C ILE A 12 7.62 10.62 -3.52
N ARG A 13 7.82 11.94 -3.67
CA ARG A 13 7.69 12.63 -4.97
C ARG A 13 8.68 12.09 -6.00
N LYS A 14 9.95 11.87 -5.63
CA LYS A 14 10.97 11.26 -6.52
C LYS A 14 10.54 9.86 -7.01
N VAL A 15 10.03 9.03 -6.10
CA VAL A 15 9.53 7.69 -6.44
C VAL A 15 8.37 7.78 -7.41
N LEU A 16 7.39 8.63 -7.15
CA LEU A 16 6.22 8.82 -8.01
C LEU A 16 6.59 9.35 -9.39
N LEU A 17 7.51 10.30 -9.50
CA LEU A 17 8.03 10.81 -10.77
C LEU A 17 8.78 9.72 -11.55
N HIS A 18 9.62 8.94 -10.87
CA HIS A 18 10.28 7.79 -11.50
C HIS A 18 9.25 6.77 -12.03
N ILE A 19 8.22 6.44 -11.22
CA ILE A 19 7.15 5.52 -11.64
C ILE A 19 6.42 6.07 -12.87
N ALA A 20 6.08 7.36 -12.88
CA ALA A 20 5.35 8.01 -13.98
C ALA A 20 6.11 7.95 -15.31
N SER A 21 7.45 7.98 -15.28
CA SER A 21 8.31 7.90 -16.48
C SER A 21 8.49 6.48 -17.03
N LYS A 22 7.93 5.45 -16.39
CA LYS A 22 8.17 4.05 -16.74
C LYS A 22 6.94 3.34 -17.27
N LYS A 23 7.16 2.28 -18.05
CA LYS A 23 6.12 1.34 -18.49
C LYS A 23 5.37 0.79 -17.25
N HIS A 24 4.07 0.58 -17.36
CA HIS A 24 3.20 0.13 -16.28
C HIS A 24 3.10 1.13 -15.08
N SER A 25 3.17 2.43 -15.38
CA SER A 25 3.12 3.50 -14.37
C SER A 25 1.89 3.41 -13.47
N ALA A 26 0.69 3.25 -14.00
CA ALA A 26 -0.55 3.13 -13.24
C ALA A 26 -0.51 1.95 -12.25
N ARG A 27 -0.04 0.77 -12.69
CA ARG A 27 0.13 -0.40 -11.82
C ARG A 27 1.12 -0.13 -10.69
N ASN A 28 2.31 0.35 -11.04
CA ASN A 28 3.39 0.56 -10.07
C ASN A 28 3.02 1.66 -9.07
N ARG A 29 2.28 2.68 -9.51
CA ARG A 29 1.75 3.75 -8.69
C ARG A 29 0.72 3.23 -7.69
N ALA A 30 -0.27 2.45 -8.14
CA ALA A 30 -1.27 1.86 -7.26
C ALA A 30 -0.63 0.95 -6.19
N MET A 31 0.32 0.06 -6.58
CA MET A 31 1.06 -0.77 -5.62
C MET A 31 1.83 0.07 -4.58
N PHE A 32 2.52 1.11 -5.02
CA PHE A 32 3.26 2.01 -4.13
C PHE A 32 2.33 2.72 -3.15
N LEU A 33 1.23 3.29 -3.64
CA LEU A 33 0.26 4.02 -2.82
C LEU A 33 -0.48 3.11 -1.81
N LEU A 34 -0.76 1.86 -2.14
CA LEU A 34 -1.29 0.90 -1.16
C LEU A 34 -0.35 0.69 0.03
N THR A 35 0.97 0.73 -0.20
CA THR A 35 1.94 0.62 0.91
C THR A 35 2.06 1.92 1.71
N THR A 36 2.03 3.09 1.06
CA THR A 36 2.28 4.40 1.70
C THR A 36 1.02 5.05 2.29
N ASN A 37 -0.15 4.78 1.72
CA ASN A 37 -1.41 5.43 2.12
C ASN A 37 -2.38 4.50 2.84
N CYS A 38 -2.20 3.17 2.71
CA CYS A 38 -3.02 2.17 3.39
C CYS A 38 -2.21 1.26 4.32
N GLY A 39 -0.89 1.46 4.38
CA GLY A 39 -0.01 0.70 5.25
C GLY A 39 0.04 -0.80 4.96
N MET A 40 -0.29 -1.23 3.74
CA MET A 40 -0.25 -2.64 3.37
C MET A 40 1.17 -3.19 3.31
N ARG A 41 1.31 -4.45 3.73
CA ARG A 41 2.57 -5.19 3.51
C ARG A 41 2.71 -5.57 2.04
N VAL A 42 3.94 -5.62 1.56
CA VAL A 42 4.22 -6.04 0.16
C VAL A 42 3.61 -7.40 -0.18
N GLY A 43 3.64 -8.35 0.75
CA GLY A 43 3.00 -9.66 0.56
C GLY A 43 1.48 -9.57 0.44
N GLU A 44 0.83 -8.69 1.20
CA GLU A 44 -0.61 -8.43 1.11
C GLU A 44 -0.95 -7.80 -0.24
N VAL A 45 -0.18 -6.80 -0.69
CA VAL A 45 -0.35 -6.19 -2.02
C VAL A 45 -0.18 -7.21 -3.14
N ALA A 46 0.81 -8.10 -3.03
CA ALA A 46 1.06 -9.16 -4.02
C ALA A 46 -0.07 -10.18 -4.10
N ALA A 47 -0.75 -10.45 -2.97
CA ALA A 47 -1.82 -11.45 -2.86
C ALA A 47 -3.21 -10.94 -3.28
N LEU A 48 -3.37 -9.63 -3.53
CA LEU A 48 -4.66 -9.05 -3.91
C LEU A 48 -5.15 -9.61 -5.24
N ARG A 49 -6.46 -9.87 -5.27
CA ARG A 49 -7.23 -10.22 -6.49
C ARG A 49 -8.14 -9.06 -6.89
N ILE A 50 -8.65 -9.09 -8.08
CA ILE A 50 -9.56 -8.03 -8.56
C ILE A 50 -10.84 -8.01 -7.73
N CYS A 51 -11.40 -9.17 -7.37
CA CYS A 51 -12.58 -9.30 -6.50
C CYS A 51 -12.39 -8.74 -5.08
N ASP A 52 -11.15 -8.54 -4.64
CA ASP A 52 -10.89 -7.93 -3.33
C ASP A 52 -11.10 -6.41 -3.35
N VAL A 53 -11.08 -5.78 -4.54
CA VAL A 53 -11.14 -4.32 -4.71
C VAL A 53 -12.28 -3.82 -5.59
N LEU A 54 -12.87 -4.69 -6.42
CA LEU A 54 -13.92 -4.34 -7.39
C LEU A 54 -15.21 -5.07 -7.02
N THR A 55 -16.30 -4.31 -6.89
CA THR A 55 -17.67 -4.84 -6.71
C THR A 55 -18.25 -5.33 -8.03
N ASN A 56 -19.37 -6.05 -7.98
CA ASN A 56 -20.06 -6.52 -9.18
C ASN A 56 -20.62 -5.38 -10.04
N ASP A 57 -20.86 -4.22 -9.43
CA ASP A 57 -21.35 -3.00 -10.09
C ASP A 57 -20.20 -2.11 -10.60
N GLY A 58 -18.98 -2.63 -10.67
CA GLY A 58 -17.83 -1.91 -11.21
C GLY A 58 -17.27 -0.81 -10.30
N GLN A 59 -17.71 -0.73 -9.04
CA GLN A 59 -17.22 0.25 -8.07
C GLN A 59 -16.03 -0.28 -7.30
N ILE A 60 -15.13 0.62 -6.89
CA ILE A 60 -14.04 0.25 -5.97
C ILE A 60 -14.60 0.23 -4.53
N VAL A 61 -14.30 -0.84 -3.81
CA VAL A 61 -14.72 -1.01 -2.41
C VAL A 61 -14.15 0.09 -1.50
N GLU A 62 -14.83 0.39 -0.41
CA GLU A 62 -14.33 1.32 0.63
C GLU A 62 -13.33 0.64 1.57
N GLU A 63 -13.41 -0.68 1.69
CA GLU A 63 -12.54 -1.50 2.51
C GLU A 63 -12.15 -2.81 1.82
N ILE A 64 -10.88 -3.18 1.92
CA ILE A 64 -10.38 -4.47 1.45
C ILE A 64 -10.35 -5.44 2.64
N ARG A 65 -11.06 -6.56 2.52
CA ARG A 65 -11.06 -7.63 3.53
C ARG A 65 -10.04 -8.70 3.15
N LEU A 66 -8.84 -8.60 3.72
CA LEU A 66 -7.78 -9.57 3.51
C LEU A 66 -8.11 -10.89 4.21
N LYS A 67 -8.07 -11.99 3.47
CA LYS A 67 -8.26 -13.35 3.97
C LYS A 67 -7.01 -13.83 4.71
N ARG A 68 -7.13 -14.95 5.43
CA ARG A 68 -6.03 -15.55 6.20
C ARG A 68 -4.82 -15.93 5.34
N ASP A 69 -5.06 -16.43 4.14
CA ASP A 69 -4.03 -16.82 3.16
C ASP A 69 -3.32 -15.63 2.51
N GLN A 70 -3.93 -14.44 2.56
CA GLN A 70 -3.34 -13.20 2.03
C GLN A 70 -2.48 -12.46 3.06
N THR A 71 -2.44 -12.89 4.31
CA THR A 71 -1.74 -12.19 5.40
C THR A 71 -0.62 -13.03 6.01
N LYS A 72 0.46 -12.37 6.43
CA LYS A 72 1.52 -13.02 7.22
C LYS A 72 0.98 -13.32 8.63
N GLY A 73 0.89 -14.60 9.00
CA GLY A 73 0.45 -15.03 10.34
C GLY A 73 -1.01 -15.45 10.39
N SER A 74 -1.63 -15.73 9.25
CA SER A 74 -2.93 -16.40 9.09
C SER A 74 -4.09 -15.76 9.89
N VAL A 75 -4.07 -14.45 10.07
CA VAL A 75 -5.18 -13.66 10.64
C VAL A 75 -5.59 -12.64 9.60
N GLY A 76 -6.86 -12.71 9.15
CA GLY A 76 -7.41 -11.72 8.23
C GLY A 76 -7.43 -10.33 8.87
N ARG A 77 -7.46 -9.29 8.03
CA ARG A 77 -7.62 -7.90 8.49
C ARG A 77 -8.33 -7.06 7.43
N THR A 78 -8.93 -5.98 7.87
CA THR A 78 -9.54 -4.97 7.00
C THR A 78 -8.55 -3.85 6.73
N VAL A 79 -8.53 -3.36 5.49
CA VAL A 79 -7.74 -2.20 5.04
C VAL A 79 -8.71 -1.16 4.50
N LEU A 80 -8.80 -0.01 5.17
CA LEU A 80 -9.65 1.10 4.74
C LEU A 80 -9.02 1.87 3.58
N LEU A 81 -9.83 2.22 2.59
CA LEU A 81 -9.42 2.99 1.42
C LEU A 81 -10.00 4.40 1.49
N SER A 82 -9.13 5.42 1.41
CA SER A 82 -9.58 6.79 1.19
C SER A 82 -10.17 6.95 -0.22
N LYS A 83 -11.03 7.95 -0.44
CA LYS A 83 -11.58 8.28 -1.78
C LYS A 83 -10.47 8.40 -2.83
N LYS A 84 -9.38 9.10 -2.50
CA LYS A 84 -8.20 9.21 -3.37
C LYS A 84 -7.60 7.85 -3.73
N MET A 85 -7.56 6.90 -2.79
CA MET A 85 -7.02 5.56 -3.10
C MET A 85 -8.00 4.75 -3.96
N GLN A 86 -9.31 4.92 -3.76
CA GLN A 86 -10.32 4.32 -4.63
C GLN A 86 -10.17 4.83 -6.07
N GLU A 87 -9.99 6.14 -6.27
CA GLU A 87 -9.73 6.76 -7.59
C GLU A 87 -8.45 6.20 -8.25
N GLU A 88 -7.38 6.04 -7.50
CA GLU A 88 -6.13 5.45 -8.01
C GLU A 88 -6.29 3.98 -8.44
N LEU A 89 -7.07 3.19 -7.70
CA LEU A 89 -7.38 1.80 -8.07
C LEU A 89 -8.30 1.75 -9.29
N HIS A 90 -9.31 2.61 -9.35
CA HIS A 90 -10.19 2.74 -10.51
C HIS A 90 -9.37 3.08 -11.76
N HIS A 91 -8.52 4.11 -11.69
CA HIS A 91 -7.63 4.50 -12.77
C HIS A 91 -6.73 3.34 -13.22
N TYR A 92 -6.14 2.61 -12.28
CA TYR A 92 -5.31 1.45 -12.62
C TYR A 92 -6.10 0.36 -13.35
N LEU A 93 -7.30 0.01 -12.87
CA LEU A 93 -8.13 -1.02 -13.48
C LEU A 93 -8.63 -0.58 -14.87
N SER A 94 -9.02 0.68 -15.01
CA SER A 94 -9.39 1.27 -16.31
C SER A 94 -8.25 1.18 -17.34
N CYS A 95 -7.02 1.48 -16.91
CA CYS A 95 -5.83 1.32 -17.74
C CYS A 95 -5.55 -0.15 -18.09
N ARG A 96 -5.75 -1.06 -17.13
CA ARG A 96 -5.49 -2.49 -17.29
C ARG A 96 -6.42 -3.14 -18.28
N PHE A 97 -7.71 -2.85 -18.18
CA PHE A 97 -8.76 -3.43 -19.03
C PHE A 97 -9.04 -2.60 -20.29
N LYS A 98 -8.48 -1.38 -20.37
CA LYS A 98 -8.80 -0.40 -21.41
C LYS A 98 -10.30 -0.05 -21.48
N LEU A 99 -10.94 -0.04 -20.32
CA LEU A 99 -12.35 0.26 -20.12
C LEU A 99 -12.49 1.55 -19.33
N LYS A 100 -13.48 2.38 -19.68
CA LYS A 100 -13.90 3.53 -18.86
C LYS A 100 -14.86 3.08 -17.76
N ASP A 101 -15.71 2.12 -18.08
CA ASP A 101 -16.70 1.54 -17.17
C ASP A 101 -16.25 0.13 -16.78
N LEU A 102 -16.03 -0.08 -15.50
CA LEU A 102 -15.55 -1.34 -14.94
C LEU A 102 -16.67 -2.37 -14.71
N THR A 103 -17.94 -2.01 -14.94
CA THR A 103 -19.06 -2.98 -14.93
C THR A 103 -18.89 -4.07 -15.97
N ALA A 104 -18.16 -3.77 -17.06
CA ALA A 104 -17.85 -4.74 -18.12
C ALA A 104 -16.76 -5.76 -17.74
N VAL A 105 -16.16 -5.68 -16.55
CA VAL A 105 -15.17 -6.66 -16.07
C VAL A 105 -15.90 -7.95 -15.69
N THR A 106 -15.62 -9.03 -16.42
CA THR A 106 -16.34 -10.30 -16.24
C THR A 106 -16.00 -11.00 -14.92
N TYR A 107 -16.91 -11.85 -14.46
CA TYR A 107 -16.70 -12.66 -13.24
C TYR A 107 -15.43 -13.52 -13.32
N THR A 108 -15.08 -14.05 -14.50
CA THR A 108 -13.83 -14.81 -14.71
C THR A 108 -12.58 -13.95 -14.52
N ASP A 109 -12.65 -12.65 -14.73
CA ASP A 109 -11.53 -11.73 -14.52
C ASP A 109 -11.33 -11.39 -13.04
N THR A 110 -12.39 -11.39 -12.24
CA THR A 110 -12.34 -10.96 -10.83
C THR A 110 -11.49 -11.86 -9.95
N SER A 111 -11.36 -13.15 -10.27
CA SER A 111 -10.50 -14.10 -9.56
C SER A 111 -9.00 -13.95 -9.84
N ARG A 112 -8.64 -13.19 -10.88
CA ARG A 112 -7.24 -12.96 -11.27
C ARG A 112 -6.52 -12.06 -10.27
N ALA A 113 -5.18 -12.17 -10.25
CA ALA A 113 -4.35 -11.28 -9.45
C ALA A 113 -4.60 -9.80 -9.82
N LEU A 114 -4.74 -8.94 -8.81
CA LEU A 114 -4.90 -7.50 -9.04
C LEU A 114 -3.67 -6.91 -9.73
N PHE A 115 -2.47 -7.33 -9.37
CA PHE A 115 -1.21 -6.86 -9.95
C PHE A 115 -0.46 -7.99 -10.64
N CYS A 116 -0.50 -8.02 -11.96
CA CYS A 116 0.20 -9.03 -12.76
C CYS A 116 1.67 -8.68 -12.96
N SER A 117 2.52 -9.72 -13.02
CA SER A 117 3.92 -9.58 -13.41
C SER A 117 4.05 -9.32 -14.92
N GLN A 118 5.20 -8.85 -15.36
CA GLN A 118 5.46 -8.61 -16.81
C GLN A 118 5.61 -9.91 -17.61
N LYS A 119 6.05 -10.98 -16.95
CA LYS A 119 6.32 -12.28 -17.61
C LYS A 119 5.05 -13.06 -17.92
N ASN A 120 3.97 -12.80 -17.18
CA ASN A 120 2.70 -13.50 -17.39
C ASN A 120 1.55 -12.61 -16.91
N ASN A 121 0.71 -12.16 -17.85
CA ASN A 121 -0.46 -11.30 -17.57
C ASN A 121 -1.54 -12.00 -16.70
N MET A 122 -1.42 -13.31 -16.50
CA MET A 122 -2.35 -14.10 -15.68
C MET A 122 -1.82 -14.32 -14.26
N ARG A 123 -0.50 -14.23 -14.06
CA ARG A 123 0.14 -14.55 -12.79
C ARG A 123 0.55 -13.29 -12.02
N GLY A 124 0.11 -13.21 -10.76
CA GLY A 124 0.49 -12.11 -9.85
C GLY A 124 1.97 -12.16 -9.46
N PHE A 125 2.41 -11.12 -8.79
CA PHE A 125 3.70 -11.13 -8.12
C PHE A 125 3.67 -12.10 -6.92
N SER A 126 4.79 -12.77 -6.65
CA SER A 126 5.04 -13.30 -5.31
C SER A 126 5.47 -12.17 -4.37
N ALA A 127 5.38 -12.38 -3.05
CA ALA A 127 5.88 -11.41 -2.06
C ALA A 127 7.36 -11.02 -2.32
N ASN A 128 8.21 -12.01 -2.63
CA ASN A 128 9.63 -11.79 -2.90
C ASN A 128 9.85 -11.01 -4.20
N THR A 129 9.17 -11.37 -5.29
CA THR A 129 9.32 -10.66 -6.57
C THR A 129 8.82 -9.23 -6.48
N LEU A 130 7.75 -8.96 -5.72
CA LEU A 130 7.28 -7.61 -5.50
C LEU A 130 8.22 -6.82 -4.59
N ALA A 131 8.80 -7.43 -3.56
CA ALA A 131 9.81 -6.79 -2.73
C ALA A 131 11.06 -6.39 -3.55
N GLN A 132 11.54 -7.26 -4.44
CA GLN A 132 12.61 -6.95 -5.38
C GLN A 132 12.22 -5.82 -6.34
N HIS A 133 10.98 -5.84 -6.85
CA HIS A 133 10.48 -4.78 -7.72
C HIS A 133 10.50 -3.41 -7.03
N PHE A 134 10.06 -3.33 -5.77
CA PHE A 134 10.17 -2.10 -4.97
C PHE A 134 11.63 -1.69 -4.73
N HIS A 135 12.54 -2.64 -4.47
CA HIS A 135 13.95 -2.34 -4.35
C HIS A 135 14.49 -1.63 -5.61
N TYR A 136 14.17 -2.14 -6.80
CA TYR A 136 14.56 -1.50 -8.05
C TYR A 136 13.91 -0.13 -8.28
N ILE A 137 12.64 0.05 -7.92
CA ILE A 137 11.96 1.35 -7.99
C ILE A 137 12.71 2.37 -7.12
N TYR A 138 13.02 2.04 -5.86
CA TYR A 138 13.73 2.94 -4.95
C TYR A 138 15.15 3.24 -5.40
N LYS A 139 15.88 2.21 -5.83
CA LYS A 139 17.24 2.36 -6.36
C LYS A 139 17.27 3.31 -7.55
N ASN A 140 16.38 3.12 -8.52
CA ASN A 140 16.33 3.92 -9.73
C ASN A 140 15.76 5.33 -9.51
N ALA A 141 14.98 5.53 -8.44
CA ALA A 141 14.54 6.85 -7.99
C ALA A 141 15.59 7.58 -7.13
N ASN A 142 16.79 7.00 -6.94
CA ASN A 142 17.86 7.52 -6.07
C ASN A 142 17.38 7.75 -4.62
N VAL A 143 16.61 6.80 -4.07
CA VAL A 143 16.16 6.82 -2.68
C VAL A 143 16.92 5.75 -1.88
N VAL A 144 18.08 6.15 -1.36
CA VAL A 144 18.99 5.27 -0.63
C VAL A 144 18.39 4.84 0.71
N GLY A 145 18.59 3.57 1.09
CA GLY A 145 18.14 3.00 2.37
C GLY A 145 16.66 2.62 2.41
N ALA A 146 15.90 2.86 1.33
CA ALA A 146 14.52 2.42 1.24
C ALA A 146 14.42 0.92 0.95
N SER A 147 13.39 0.28 1.50
CA SER A 147 13.06 -1.13 1.32
C SER A 147 11.57 -1.33 1.08
N SER A 148 11.15 -2.56 0.81
CA SER A 148 9.74 -2.93 0.66
C SER A 148 8.88 -2.60 1.88
N HIS A 149 9.47 -2.36 3.05
CA HIS A 149 8.78 -1.97 4.27
C HIS A 149 8.66 -0.45 4.47
N SER A 150 9.37 0.36 3.67
CA SER A 150 9.48 1.82 3.84
C SER A 150 8.13 2.53 3.68
N GLY A 151 7.30 2.12 2.71
CA GLY A 151 5.96 2.68 2.53
C GLY A 151 5.09 2.49 3.78
N ARG A 152 4.96 1.26 4.25
CA ARG A 152 4.18 0.93 5.45
C ARG A 152 4.75 1.60 6.70
N ARG A 153 6.07 1.65 6.86
CA ARG A 153 6.68 2.36 7.97
C ARG A 153 6.30 3.84 7.95
N GLY A 154 6.41 4.48 6.77
CA GLY A 154 6.00 5.87 6.57
C GLY A 154 4.54 6.11 6.91
N PHE A 155 3.62 5.22 6.53
CA PHE A 155 2.20 5.29 6.88
C PHE A 155 2.00 5.37 8.40
N ILE A 156 2.59 4.44 9.15
CA ILE A 156 2.42 4.38 10.60
C ILE A 156 3.06 5.61 11.27
N THR A 157 4.30 5.92 10.93
CA THR A 157 5.04 7.06 11.51
C THR A 157 4.36 8.40 11.22
N ASN A 158 3.88 8.61 9.99
CA ASN A 158 3.19 9.85 9.62
C ASN A 158 1.85 10.04 10.34
N LEU A 159 1.09 8.97 10.55
CA LEU A 159 -0.15 9.02 11.33
C LEU A 159 0.15 9.25 12.82
N ALA A 160 1.19 8.62 13.37
CA ALA A 160 1.64 8.88 14.74
C ALA A 160 2.03 10.36 14.93
N ASN A 161 2.79 10.93 13.99
CA ASN A 161 3.19 12.34 14.02
C ASN A 161 2.00 13.31 13.92
N ARG A 162 0.84 12.84 13.45
CA ARG A 162 -0.42 13.59 13.40
C ARG A 162 -1.30 13.39 14.63
N GLY A 163 -0.80 12.70 15.66
CA GLY A 163 -1.51 12.50 16.93
C GLY A 163 -2.49 11.32 16.92
N VAL A 164 -2.48 10.46 15.90
CA VAL A 164 -3.33 9.26 15.89
C VAL A 164 -2.89 8.31 17.00
N SER A 165 -3.83 7.87 17.85
CA SER A 165 -3.51 7.02 18.99
C SER A 165 -2.87 5.68 18.58
N VAL A 166 -2.00 5.16 19.43
CA VAL A 166 -1.27 3.90 19.15
C VAL A 166 -2.22 2.71 18.95
N ARG A 167 -3.38 2.72 19.61
CA ARG A 167 -4.41 1.67 19.45
C ARG A 167 -5.03 1.72 18.06
N VAL A 168 -5.39 2.89 17.56
CA VAL A 168 -5.90 3.07 16.19
C VAL A 168 -4.84 2.69 15.16
N LEU A 169 -3.57 3.08 15.38
CA LEU A 169 -2.46 2.67 14.51
C LEU A 169 -2.26 1.16 14.48
N MET A 170 -2.41 0.48 15.63
CA MET A 170 -2.33 -0.96 15.74
C MET A 170 -3.39 -1.63 14.86
N GLU A 171 -4.66 -1.20 14.97
CA GLU A 171 -5.77 -1.73 14.17
C GLU A 171 -5.56 -1.47 12.67
N LEU A 172 -5.28 -0.23 12.27
CA LEU A 172 -5.02 0.14 10.87
C LEU A 172 -3.87 -0.66 10.27
N SER A 173 -2.86 -0.97 11.06
CA SER A 173 -1.70 -1.74 10.62
C SER A 173 -1.93 -3.26 10.67
N GLY A 174 -2.91 -3.75 11.41
CA GLY A 174 -3.09 -5.16 11.73
C GLY A 174 -1.87 -5.73 12.47
N HIS A 175 -1.41 -5.02 13.50
CA HIS A 175 -0.40 -5.52 14.43
C HIS A 175 -1.06 -6.30 15.56
N LYS A 176 -0.46 -7.41 15.97
CA LYS A 176 -0.99 -8.26 17.04
C LYS A 176 -0.81 -7.67 18.45
N SER A 177 0.07 -6.66 18.60
CA SER A 177 0.30 -6.00 19.89
C SER A 177 0.71 -4.54 19.71
N ILE A 178 0.42 -3.74 20.74
CA ILE A 178 0.82 -2.33 20.83
C ILE A 178 2.34 -2.20 20.75
N ALA A 179 3.09 -3.08 21.41
CA ALA A 179 4.55 -3.07 21.41
C ALA A 179 5.16 -3.13 20.00
N VAL A 180 4.52 -3.86 19.07
CA VAL A 180 4.95 -3.86 17.66
C VAL A 180 4.72 -2.50 17.02
N THR A 181 3.60 -1.84 17.31
CA THR A 181 3.28 -0.52 16.76
C THR A 181 4.19 0.57 17.32
N GLN A 182 4.50 0.52 18.61
CA GLN A 182 5.39 1.48 19.28
C GLN A 182 6.78 1.55 18.64
N ARG A 183 7.30 0.47 18.05
CA ARG A 183 8.58 0.47 17.32
C ARG A 183 8.60 1.38 16.09
N TYR A 184 7.45 1.85 15.65
CA TYR A 184 7.31 2.76 14.51
C TYR A 184 7.09 4.20 14.95
N ILE A 185 6.97 4.46 16.26
CA ILE A 185 6.66 5.77 16.83
C ILE A 185 7.91 6.30 17.52
N ASP A 186 8.61 7.19 16.85
CA ASP A 186 9.74 7.91 17.43
C ASP A 186 9.21 9.26 17.95
N ILE A 187 9.29 9.48 19.26
CA ILE A 187 8.87 10.75 19.87
C ILE A 187 9.84 11.85 19.40
N ASN A 188 9.30 12.92 18.91
CA ASN A 188 10.08 14.09 18.49
C ASN A 188 9.57 15.39 19.18
N PRO A 189 10.38 16.46 19.27
CA PRO A 189 10.00 17.68 19.95
C PRO A 189 8.73 18.35 19.39
N LYS A 190 8.45 18.16 18.09
CA LYS A 190 7.25 18.70 17.45
C LYS A 190 5.98 18.01 17.98
N MET A 191 6.02 16.70 18.19
CA MET A 191 4.89 15.96 18.79
C MET A 191 4.60 16.43 20.21
N LEU A 192 5.65 16.66 21.02
CA LEU A 192 5.52 17.14 22.39
C LEU A 192 4.88 18.53 22.42
N ARG A 193 5.36 19.46 21.59
CA ARG A 193 4.77 20.79 21.48
C ARG A 193 3.32 20.75 21.04
N SER A 194 3.01 20.01 19.97
CA SER A 194 1.62 19.87 19.49
C SER A 194 0.68 19.28 20.53
N ALA A 195 1.16 18.35 21.38
CA ALA A 195 0.34 17.78 22.44
C ALA A 195 0.01 18.81 23.54
N VAL A 196 0.94 19.68 23.90
CA VAL A 196 0.71 20.76 24.90
C VAL A 196 -0.24 21.83 24.35
N GLU A 197 -0.15 22.15 23.05
CA GLU A 197 -1.01 23.14 22.39
C GLU A 197 -2.48 22.66 22.20
N MET A 198 -2.79 21.40 22.52
CA MET A 198 -4.16 20.87 22.47
C MET A 198 -4.97 21.18 23.76
N LEU A 199 -4.34 21.72 24.82
CA LEU A 199 -4.98 22.10 26.08
C LEU A 199 -5.39 23.57 26.08
#